data_c0a13f88d86fd4f4ae0c28d5c36dffab
#
_entry.id   c0a13f88d86fd4f4ae0c28d5c36dffab
#
_cell.length_a   1.000
_cell.length_b   1.000
_cell.length_c   1.000
_cell.angle_alpha   90.00
_cell.angle_beta   90.00
_cell.angle_gamma   90.00
#
_symmetry.space_group_name_H-M   'P 1'
#
loop_
_entity.id
_entity.type
_entity.pdbx_description
1 polymer ?
#
loop_
_entity_poly.entity_id
_entity_poly.type
_entity_poly.pdbx_seq_one_letter_code
_entity_poly.pdbx_strand_id
1 'polypeptide(L)'
;MLYGLLKRGLLGPALHVVFRPQAQGVENIPETGPVLLVANHQSFSDSIFMPLLTPRPVKFLAKAEYFSGPGVKGRLSAGFFKGVGSVPIDRAGAKAADAAIKTALRLLNQDQIVGLYPEGTRSPDGRLYKGRTGAARIALTARCPVVPCAISGTEKVQPTGKLVPKVHPVTVTFGEPLDFSRYSDALWEQVKDTEHEHTVLRAITDEIMHTLMEMTGREYVDRYASDVKKAPAGAIPPAGAAPNDQAAAAGRAEAPEPSSRI
;
A
#
# COMPACT_ATOMS: atom_id res chain seq x y z
N MET A 1 -4.10 0.01 24.80
CA MET A 1 -3.13 0.54 25.80
C MET A 1 -1.69 0.51 25.30
N LEU A 2 -1.11 -0.61 24.87
CA LEU A 2 0.30 -0.71 24.45
C LEU A 2 0.69 0.25 23.30
N TYR A 3 -0.16 0.38 22.27
CA TYR A 3 0.06 1.31 21.16
C TYR A 3 0.24 2.78 21.65
N GLY A 4 -0.69 3.24 22.50
CA GLY A 4 -0.62 4.61 23.05
C GLY A 4 0.60 4.82 23.94
N LEU A 5 0.97 3.80 24.71
CA LEU A 5 2.17 3.83 25.56
C LEU A 5 3.44 3.90 24.71
N LEU A 6 3.55 3.12 23.66
CA LEU A 6 4.71 3.17 22.76
C LEU A 6 4.76 4.49 21.98
N LYS A 7 3.63 4.97 21.46
CA LYS A 7 3.57 6.21 20.67
C LYS A 7 3.83 7.45 21.50
N ARG A 8 3.25 7.57 22.70
CA ARG A 8 3.32 8.76 23.56
C ARG A 8 4.39 8.66 24.65
N GLY A 9 4.86 7.45 24.95
CA GLY A 9 5.89 7.18 25.95
C GLY A 9 7.30 7.45 25.42
N LEU A 10 8.21 6.49 25.54
CA LEU A 10 9.61 6.67 25.18
C LEU A 10 9.89 6.60 23.69
N LEU A 11 9.24 5.64 22.96
CA LEU A 11 9.58 5.35 21.56
C LEU A 11 9.19 6.50 20.63
N GLY A 12 7.98 7.03 20.74
CA GLY A 12 7.53 8.12 19.89
C GLY A 12 8.38 9.39 20.04
N PRO A 13 8.59 9.94 21.25
CA PRO A 13 9.49 11.08 21.46
C PRO A 13 10.91 10.80 20.95
N ALA A 14 11.49 9.62 21.22
CA ALA A 14 12.80 9.26 20.70
C ALA A 14 12.88 9.30 19.18
N LEU A 15 11.87 8.72 18.49
CA LEU A 15 11.80 8.77 17.03
C LEU A 15 11.67 10.19 16.48
N HIS A 16 10.92 11.07 17.16
CA HIS A 16 10.79 12.48 16.77
C HIS A 16 12.12 13.25 16.92
N VAL A 17 12.86 13.02 18.00
CA VAL A 17 14.15 13.67 18.22
C VAL A 17 15.20 13.20 17.21
N VAL A 18 15.26 11.87 16.96
CA VAL A 18 16.30 11.27 16.13
C VAL A 18 16.03 11.50 14.63
N PHE A 19 14.80 11.26 14.16
CA PHE A 19 14.49 11.25 12.72
C PHE A 19 13.77 12.52 12.26
N ARG A 20 13.30 13.35 13.19
CA ARG A 20 12.57 14.60 12.91
C ARG A 20 11.46 14.41 11.86
N PRO A 21 10.60 13.41 12.04
CA PRO A 21 9.57 13.11 11.05
C PRO A 21 8.57 14.25 10.96
N GLN A 22 8.17 14.58 9.73
CA GLN A 22 7.22 15.65 9.44
C GLN A 22 5.92 15.04 8.90
N ALA A 23 4.79 15.62 9.30
CA ALA A 23 3.47 15.32 8.76
C ALA A 23 2.90 16.54 8.06
N GLN A 24 2.26 16.33 6.91
CA GLN A 24 1.54 17.34 6.15
C GLN A 24 0.15 16.81 5.81
N GLY A 25 -0.87 17.69 5.77
CA GLY A 25 -2.24 17.29 5.42
C GLY A 25 -2.90 16.37 6.46
N VAL A 26 -2.51 16.45 7.74
CA VAL A 26 -3.08 15.61 8.81
C VAL A 26 -4.58 15.88 8.99
N GLU A 27 -5.03 17.07 8.68
CA GLU A 27 -6.43 17.52 8.64
C GLU A 27 -7.28 16.75 7.63
N ASN A 28 -6.69 16.16 6.62
CA ASN A 28 -7.37 15.31 5.64
C ASN A 28 -7.79 13.93 6.18
N ILE A 29 -7.33 13.59 7.39
CA ILE A 29 -7.72 12.34 8.04
C ILE A 29 -8.97 12.59 8.88
N PRO A 30 -10.12 11.99 8.57
CA PRO A 30 -11.34 12.13 9.37
C PRO A 30 -11.10 11.83 10.86
N GLU A 31 -11.61 12.69 11.73
CA GLU A 31 -11.45 12.54 13.18
C GLU A 31 -12.16 11.31 13.72
N THR A 32 -13.24 10.89 13.07
CA THR A 32 -14.08 9.76 13.46
C THR A 32 -14.41 8.88 12.26
N GLY A 33 -14.99 7.72 12.49
CA GLY A 33 -15.42 6.79 11.45
C GLY A 33 -14.27 5.99 10.81
N PRO A 34 -14.61 5.09 9.88
CA PRO A 34 -13.65 4.26 9.17
C PRO A 34 -12.82 5.07 8.17
N VAL A 35 -11.55 4.74 8.03
CA VAL A 35 -10.65 5.35 7.03
C VAL A 35 -9.71 4.31 6.47
N LEU A 36 -9.55 4.28 5.16
CA LEU A 36 -8.54 3.50 4.48
C LEU A 36 -7.37 4.42 4.09
N LEU A 37 -6.23 4.29 4.77
CA LEU A 37 -4.98 4.95 4.36
C LEU A 37 -4.28 4.10 3.31
N VAL A 38 -3.99 4.67 2.15
CA VAL A 38 -3.25 3.99 1.07
C VAL A 38 -1.92 4.69 0.82
N ALA A 39 -0.82 3.97 0.86
CA ALA A 39 0.51 4.57 0.77
C ALA A 39 1.43 3.83 -0.19
N ASN A 40 2.42 4.53 -0.75
CA ASN A 40 3.57 3.92 -1.41
C ASN A 40 4.39 3.12 -0.39
N HIS A 41 5.09 2.06 -0.83
CA HIS A 41 5.83 1.18 0.07
C HIS A 41 7.32 1.09 -0.30
N GLN A 42 8.15 1.82 0.40
CA GLN A 42 9.58 1.92 0.13
C GLN A 42 10.45 1.15 1.14
N SER A 43 10.00 1.10 2.39
CA SER A 43 10.80 0.59 3.49
C SER A 43 9.94 -0.14 4.54
N PHE A 44 10.57 -0.96 5.36
CA PHE A 44 9.93 -1.47 6.58
C PHE A 44 9.51 -0.33 7.52
N SER A 45 10.29 0.74 7.54
CA SER A 45 10.07 1.91 8.39
C SER A 45 8.79 2.69 8.05
N ASP A 46 8.20 2.51 6.85
CA ASP A 46 6.91 3.12 6.49
C ASP A 46 5.82 2.78 7.51
N SER A 47 5.78 1.50 7.93
CA SER A 47 4.81 1.02 8.92
C SER A 47 5.12 1.47 10.36
N ILE A 48 6.19 2.21 10.57
CA ILE A 48 6.52 2.86 11.85
C ILE A 48 6.15 4.34 11.78
N PHE A 49 6.61 5.06 10.75
CA PHE A 49 6.45 6.51 10.67
C PHE A 49 5.02 6.93 10.31
N MET A 50 4.34 6.22 9.41
CA MET A 50 2.95 6.58 9.08
C MET A 50 2.03 6.51 10.31
N PRO A 51 1.97 5.42 11.12
CA PRO A 51 1.15 5.42 12.34
C PRO A 51 1.68 6.35 13.44
N LEU A 52 2.98 6.63 13.48
CA LEU A 52 3.54 7.62 14.42
C LEU A 52 2.95 9.00 14.17
N LEU A 53 2.82 9.40 12.92
CA LEU A 53 2.38 10.72 12.49
C LEU A 53 0.86 10.84 12.30
N THR A 54 0.13 9.73 12.26
CA THR A 54 -1.34 9.74 12.16
C THR A 54 -1.97 10.07 13.51
N PRO A 55 -3.00 10.94 13.61
CA PRO A 55 -3.59 11.33 14.89
C PRO A 55 -4.30 10.18 15.61
N ARG A 56 -4.90 9.28 14.86
CA ARG A 56 -5.62 8.08 15.34
C ARG A 56 -4.78 6.81 15.14
N PRO A 57 -5.03 5.75 15.92
CA PRO A 57 -4.34 4.46 15.74
C PRO A 57 -4.60 3.85 14.36
N VAL A 58 -3.54 3.49 13.64
CA VAL A 58 -3.60 2.80 12.35
C VAL A 58 -3.42 1.31 12.55
N LYS A 59 -4.22 0.50 11.87
CA LYS A 59 -4.11 -0.96 11.82
C LYS A 59 -3.49 -1.40 10.50
N PHE A 60 -2.37 -2.09 10.56
CA PHE A 60 -1.75 -2.74 9.41
C PHE A 60 -1.98 -4.23 9.43
N LEU A 61 -2.14 -4.81 8.24
CA LEU A 61 -2.18 -6.25 8.08
C LEU A 61 -0.76 -6.79 7.89
N ALA A 62 -0.26 -7.55 8.84
CA ALA A 62 1.10 -8.09 8.82
C ALA A 62 1.11 -9.61 8.80
N LYS A 63 2.19 -10.22 8.27
CA LYS A 63 2.33 -11.67 8.20
C LYS A 63 2.23 -12.30 9.58
N ALA A 64 1.47 -13.39 9.71
CA ALA A 64 1.29 -14.12 10.97
C ALA A 64 2.61 -14.58 11.60
N GLU A 65 3.63 -14.88 10.77
CA GLU A 65 4.95 -15.31 11.23
C GLU A 65 5.66 -14.25 12.11
N TYR A 66 5.33 -12.97 11.95
CA TYR A 66 5.87 -11.91 12.81
C TYR A 66 5.33 -11.97 14.25
N PHE A 67 4.25 -12.70 14.47
CA PHE A 67 3.57 -12.83 15.77
C PHE A 67 3.80 -14.19 16.44
N SER A 68 4.36 -15.17 15.75
CA SER A 68 4.47 -16.57 16.20
C SER A 68 5.89 -17.12 16.22
N GLY A 69 6.91 -16.27 16.11
CA GLY A 69 8.31 -16.70 16.16
C GLY A 69 8.70 -17.32 17.51
N PRO A 70 9.58 -18.34 17.53
CA PRO A 70 10.01 -19.00 18.77
C PRO A 70 10.94 -18.12 19.62
N GLY A 71 10.96 -18.37 20.94
CA GLY A 71 11.89 -17.77 21.88
C GLY A 71 11.68 -16.27 22.14
N VAL A 72 12.70 -15.65 22.76
CA VAL A 72 12.66 -14.24 23.16
C VAL A 72 12.53 -13.30 21.92
N LYS A 73 13.22 -13.60 20.83
CA LYS A 73 13.12 -12.82 19.58
C LYS A 73 11.70 -12.81 19.03
N GLY A 74 11.02 -13.97 19.01
CA GLY A 74 9.64 -14.07 18.57
C GLY A 74 8.68 -13.27 19.46
N ARG A 75 8.87 -13.32 20.79
CA ARG A 75 8.08 -12.54 21.75
C ARG A 75 8.28 -11.03 21.57
N LEU A 76 9.52 -10.58 21.37
CA LEU A 76 9.83 -9.17 21.11
C LEU A 76 9.22 -8.69 19.77
N SER A 77 9.35 -9.51 18.72
CA SER A 77 8.72 -9.24 17.42
C SER A 77 7.20 -9.12 17.56
N ALA A 78 6.55 -10.11 18.16
CA ALA A 78 5.11 -10.10 18.39
C ALA A 78 4.66 -8.89 19.22
N GLY A 79 5.40 -8.56 20.28
CA GLY A 79 5.15 -7.38 21.11
C GLY A 79 5.27 -6.09 20.32
N PHE A 80 6.30 -5.96 19.48
CA PHE A 80 6.49 -4.80 18.60
C PHE A 80 5.34 -4.66 17.60
N PHE A 81 5.02 -5.71 16.81
CA PHE A 81 3.97 -5.65 15.80
C PHE A 81 2.58 -5.37 16.41
N LYS A 82 2.26 -5.99 17.55
CA LYS A 82 1.05 -5.66 18.33
C LYS A 82 1.08 -4.21 18.82
N GLY A 83 2.23 -3.77 19.29
CA GLY A 83 2.44 -2.43 19.80
C GLY A 83 2.28 -1.34 18.75
N VAL A 84 2.67 -1.57 17.50
CA VAL A 84 2.45 -0.65 16.37
C VAL A 84 1.09 -0.84 15.70
N GLY A 85 0.17 -1.61 16.30
CA GLY A 85 -1.20 -1.77 15.80
C GLY A 85 -1.36 -2.77 14.66
N SER A 86 -0.35 -3.60 14.40
CA SER A 86 -0.44 -4.63 13.35
C SER A 86 -1.34 -5.79 13.76
N VAL A 87 -2.13 -6.29 12.80
CA VAL A 87 -3.04 -7.43 12.95
C VAL A 87 -2.49 -8.60 12.13
N PRO A 88 -2.32 -9.80 12.74
CA PRO A 88 -1.81 -10.95 12.01
C PRO A 88 -2.79 -11.42 10.96
N ILE A 89 -2.28 -11.72 9.76
CA ILE A 89 -3.01 -12.42 8.71
C ILE A 89 -2.15 -13.54 8.16
N ASP A 90 -2.77 -14.66 7.87
CA ASP A 90 -2.13 -15.70 7.09
C ASP A 90 -2.08 -15.23 5.62
N ARG A 91 -0.88 -15.20 5.06
CA ARG A 91 -0.63 -14.84 3.66
C ARG A 91 -0.24 -16.04 2.80
N ALA A 92 -0.43 -17.23 3.30
CA ALA A 92 -0.16 -18.46 2.57
C ALA A 92 -1.38 -18.88 1.73
N GLY A 93 -1.12 -19.17 0.45
CA GLY A 93 -2.12 -19.73 -0.48
C GLY A 93 -3.08 -18.72 -1.13
N ALA A 94 -3.96 -19.25 -1.99
CA ALA A 94 -4.89 -18.46 -2.80
C ALA A 94 -5.92 -17.68 -1.97
N LYS A 95 -6.27 -18.17 -0.78
CA LYS A 95 -7.24 -17.54 0.14
C LYS A 95 -6.68 -16.39 0.97
N ALA A 96 -5.38 -16.14 0.88
CA ALA A 96 -4.71 -15.12 1.70
C ALA A 96 -5.20 -13.69 1.42
N ALA A 97 -5.46 -13.37 0.16
CA ALA A 97 -5.98 -12.06 -0.23
C ALA A 97 -7.38 -11.82 0.35
N ASP A 98 -8.26 -12.82 0.28
CA ASP A 98 -9.62 -12.73 0.81
C ASP A 98 -9.63 -12.60 2.34
N ALA A 99 -8.76 -13.34 3.04
CA ALA A 99 -8.61 -13.23 4.49
C ALA A 99 -8.13 -11.82 4.90
N ALA A 100 -7.22 -11.22 4.11
CA ALA A 100 -6.77 -9.86 4.31
C ALA A 100 -7.91 -8.85 4.14
N ILE A 101 -8.68 -8.96 3.05
CA ILE A 101 -9.83 -8.10 2.78
C ILE A 101 -10.87 -8.22 3.89
N LYS A 102 -11.28 -9.44 4.26
CA LYS A 102 -12.24 -9.68 5.36
C LYS A 102 -11.78 -9.07 6.68
N THR A 103 -10.47 -9.17 6.99
CA THR A 103 -9.91 -8.59 8.21
C THR A 103 -9.94 -7.06 8.16
N ALA A 104 -9.58 -6.46 7.02
CA ALA A 104 -9.64 -5.01 6.82
C ALA A 104 -11.07 -4.49 6.98
N LEU A 105 -12.05 -5.13 6.33
CA LEU A 105 -13.48 -4.78 6.43
C LEU A 105 -13.98 -4.86 7.87
N ARG A 106 -13.62 -5.91 8.61
CA ARG A 106 -13.99 -6.03 10.02
C ARG A 106 -13.43 -4.88 10.88
N LEU A 107 -12.21 -4.43 10.61
CA LEU A 107 -11.60 -3.31 11.33
C LEU A 107 -12.25 -1.98 10.97
N LEU A 108 -12.53 -1.76 9.69
CA LEU A 108 -13.24 -0.56 9.21
C LEU A 108 -14.65 -0.48 9.78
N ASN A 109 -15.39 -1.60 9.85
CA ASN A 109 -16.71 -1.66 10.49
C ASN A 109 -16.68 -1.38 12.02
N GLN A 110 -15.49 -1.27 12.62
CA GLN A 110 -15.27 -0.85 14.00
C GLN A 110 -14.74 0.58 14.08
N ASP A 111 -15.00 1.40 13.06
CA ASP A 111 -14.53 2.80 12.95
C ASP A 111 -13.01 2.97 13.08
N GLN A 112 -12.25 1.95 12.68
CA GLN A 112 -10.79 2.01 12.77
C GLN A 112 -10.17 2.50 11.47
N ILE A 113 -8.96 3.04 11.59
CA ILE A 113 -8.11 3.35 10.43
C ILE A 113 -7.35 2.07 10.03
N VAL A 114 -7.45 1.69 8.77
CA VAL A 114 -6.67 0.60 8.18
C VAL A 114 -5.64 1.17 7.22
N GLY A 115 -4.37 0.84 7.42
CA GLY A 115 -3.26 1.18 6.52
C GLY A 115 -2.99 0.05 5.54
N LEU A 116 -2.82 0.40 4.27
CA LEU A 116 -2.57 -0.54 3.19
C LEU A 116 -1.53 0.02 2.21
N TYR A 117 -0.73 -0.88 1.65
CA TYR A 117 0.18 -0.58 0.55
C TYR A 117 -0.35 -1.26 -0.72
N PRO A 118 -0.91 -0.51 -1.70
CA PRO A 118 -1.51 -1.11 -2.90
C PRO A 118 -0.55 -1.95 -3.72
N GLU A 119 0.73 -1.61 -3.72
CA GLU A 119 1.79 -2.38 -4.40
C GLU A 119 1.92 -3.83 -3.88
N GLY A 120 1.44 -4.10 -2.65
CA GLY A 120 1.47 -5.41 -2.00
C GLY A 120 2.84 -5.86 -1.51
N THR A 121 3.90 -5.17 -1.87
CA THR A 121 5.29 -5.38 -1.40
C THR A 121 6.09 -4.11 -1.55
N ARG A 122 7.21 -3.99 -0.83
CA ARG A 122 8.10 -2.84 -0.96
C ARG A 122 8.63 -2.71 -2.38
N SER A 123 8.82 -1.48 -2.84
CA SER A 123 9.51 -1.20 -4.09
C SER A 123 10.92 -1.82 -4.08
N PRO A 124 11.40 -2.41 -5.19
CA PRO A 124 12.77 -2.90 -5.27
C PRO A 124 13.81 -1.80 -5.48
N ASP A 125 13.44 -0.67 -6.08
CA ASP A 125 14.35 0.34 -6.60
C ASP A 125 13.91 1.80 -6.36
N GLY A 126 12.85 1.99 -5.58
CA GLY A 126 12.34 3.31 -5.23
C GLY A 126 11.28 3.87 -6.17
N ARG A 127 10.98 3.21 -7.29
CA ARG A 127 9.86 3.57 -8.19
C ARG A 127 8.52 3.17 -7.59
N LEU A 128 7.44 3.68 -8.15
CA LEU A 128 6.07 3.32 -7.80
C LEU A 128 5.58 2.23 -8.77
N TYR A 129 5.05 1.15 -8.23
CA TYR A 129 4.64 -0.02 -9.02
C TYR A 129 3.13 -0.19 -9.06
N LYS A 130 2.66 -0.94 -10.07
CA LYS A 130 1.25 -1.24 -10.28
C LYS A 130 0.57 -1.74 -8.99
N GLY A 131 -0.51 -1.09 -8.61
CA GLY A 131 -1.31 -1.45 -7.44
C GLY A 131 -2.16 -2.71 -7.70
N ARG A 132 -2.40 -3.49 -6.64
CA ARG A 132 -3.36 -4.60 -6.63
C ARG A 132 -4.74 -4.07 -6.27
N THR A 133 -5.77 -4.70 -6.78
CA THR A 133 -7.17 -4.24 -6.65
C THR A 133 -7.78 -4.40 -5.25
N GLY A 134 -7.03 -4.93 -4.29
CA GLY A 134 -7.52 -5.12 -2.92
C GLY A 134 -7.93 -3.83 -2.21
N ALA A 135 -7.21 -2.72 -2.44
CA ALA A 135 -7.56 -1.42 -1.88
C ALA A 135 -8.91 -0.92 -2.40
N ALA A 136 -9.14 -1.01 -3.71
CA ALA A 136 -10.40 -0.64 -4.35
C ALA A 136 -11.58 -1.48 -3.84
N ARG A 137 -11.40 -2.80 -3.74
CA ARG A 137 -12.42 -3.70 -3.18
C ARG A 137 -12.79 -3.35 -1.74
N ILE A 138 -11.79 -3.07 -0.90
CA ILE A 138 -12.02 -2.65 0.49
C ILE A 138 -12.78 -1.32 0.53
N ALA A 139 -12.34 -0.32 -0.24
CA ALA A 139 -12.95 1.00 -0.27
C ALA A 139 -14.43 0.95 -0.65
N LEU A 140 -14.77 0.25 -1.75
CA LEU A 140 -16.16 0.08 -2.21
C LEU A 140 -17.01 -0.71 -1.22
N THR A 141 -16.48 -1.78 -0.64
CA THR A 141 -17.24 -2.64 0.28
C THR A 141 -17.45 -1.96 1.65
N ALA A 142 -16.42 -1.25 2.16
CA ALA A 142 -16.50 -0.56 3.45
C ALA A 142 -17.16 0.82 3.34
N ARG A 143 -17.33 1.38 2.14
CA ARG A 143 -17.87 2.72 1.89
C ARG A 143 -17.18 3.79 2.75
N CYS A 144 -15.87 3.72 2.81
CA CYS A 144 -15.07 4.62 3.62
C CYS A 144 -14.19 5.51 2.75
N PRO A 145 -13.85 6.72 3.24
CA PRO A 145 -12.90 7.58 2.56
C PRO A 145 -11.54 6.90 2.43
N VAL A 146 -10.91 7.09 1.27
CA VAL A 146 -9.56 6.62 0.99
C VAL A 146 -8.62 7.80 1.02
N VAL A 147 -7.74 7.86 2.02
CA VAL A 147 -6.75 8.94 2.16
C VAL A 147 -5.41 8.45 1.58
N PRO A 148 -4.96 9.02 0.46
CA PRO A 148 -3.65 8.69 -0.10
C PRO A 148 -2.53 9.27 0.76
N CYS A 149 -1.43 8.51 0.95
CA CYS A 149 -0.32 8.90 1.81
C CYS A 149 1.00 8.77 1.03
N ALA A 150 1.67 9.89 0.79
CA ALA A 150 3.02 9.88 0.23
C ALA A 150 4.07 9.81 1.35
N ILE A 151 4.89 8.75 1.32
CA ILE A 151 5.97 8.54 2.30
C ILE A 151 7.31 8.73 1.59
N SER A 152 8.17 9.56 2.16
CA SER A 152 9.52 9.81 1.64
C SER A 152 10.57 9.79 2.75
N GLY A 153 11.82 9.45 2.39
CA GLY A 153 12.96 9.39 3.30
C GLY A 153 13.15 8.06 4.01
N THR A 154 12.11 7.22 4.13
CA THR A 154 12.18 5.92 4.80
C THR A 154 13.09 4.94 4.08
N GLU A 155 13.20 5.02 2.75
CA GLU A 155 14.14 4.26 1.93
C GLU A 155 15.61 4.56 2.26
N LYS A 156 15.88 5.76 2.79
CA LYS A 156 17.21 6.17 3.25
C LYS A 156 17.42 5.80 4.73
N VAL A 157 16.35 5.84 5.53
CA VAL A 157 16.36 5.35 6.92
C VAL A 157 16.69 3.87 6.95
N GLN A 158 15.95 3.05 6.22
CA GLN A 158 16.14 1.61 6.20
C GLN A 158 16.00 1.05 4.80
N PRO A 159 17.07 1.10 3.99
CA PRO A 159 17.10 0.51 2.66
C PRO A 159 16.71 -0.97 2.69
N THR A 160 16.11 -1.46 1.63
CA THR A 160 15.74 -2.88 1.50
C THR A 160 16.95 -3.77 1.73
N GLY A 161 16.82 -4.77 2.61
CA GLY A 161 17.89 -5.70 3.00
C GLY A 161 18.80 -5.21 4.12
N LYS A 162 18.68 -3.96 4.58
CA LYS A 162 19.44 -3.46 5.75
C LYS A 162 18.59 -3.56 7.01
N LEU A 163 19.24 -4.03 8.11
CA LEU A 163 18.58 -4.17 9.41
C LEU A 163 18.75 -2.93 10.30
N VAL A 164 19.90 -2.27 10.21
CA VAL A 164 20.22 -1.11 11.05
C VAL A 164 19.72 0.16 10.36
N PRO A 165 18.83 0.93 11.02
CA PRO A 165 18.35 2.19 10.46
C PRO A 165 19.45 3.26 10.51
N LYS A 166 19.46 4.14 9.50
CA LYS A 166 20.27 5.36 9.45
C LYS A 166 19.41 6.55 9.80
N VAL A 167 19.98 7.55 10.44
CA VAL A 167 19.27 8.80 10.72
C VAL A 167 19.08 9.57 9.42
N HIS A 168 17.83 9.80 9.05
CA HIS A 168 17.43 10.59 7.89
C HIS A 168 16.06 11.20 8.15
N PRO A 169 15.78 12.44 7.71
CA PRO A 169 14.44 13.02 7.79
C PRO A 169 13.42 12.16 7.04
N VAL A 170 12.21 12.08 7.61
CA VAL A 170 11.08 11.36 7.03
C VAL A 170 9.91 12.32 6.90
N THR A 171 9.23 12.29 5.76
CA THR A 171 8.01 13.06 5.56
C THR A 171 6.87 12.12 5.18
N VAL A 172 5.71 12.33 5.79
CA VAL A 172 4.45 11.69 5.43
C VAL A 172 3.45 12.78 5.08
N THR A 173 3.00 12.79 3.83
CA THR A 173 1.97 13.72 3.35
C THR A 173 0.67 12.94 3.17
N PHE A 174 -0.40 13.39 3.84
CA PHE A 174 -1.74 12.87 3.70
C PHE A 174 -2.48 13.75 2.69
N GLY A 175 -2.87 13.17 1.55
CA GLY A 175 -3.63 13.85 0.52
C GLY A 175 -5.11 13.98 0.89
N GLU A 176 -5.85 14.73 0.07
CA GLU A 176 -7.30 14.83 0.22
C GLU A 176 -7.95 13.45 0.05
N PRO A 177 -9.03 13.16 0.79
CA PRO A 177 -9.74 11.92 0.66
C PRO A 177 -10.28 11.73 -0.77
N LEU A 178 -9.98 10.58 -1.37
CA LEU A 178 -10.57 10.16 -2.63
C LEU A 178 -11.99 9.66 -2.37
N ASP A 179 -12.94 10.20 -3.11
CA ASP A 179 -14.35 9.81 -3.05
C ASP A 179 -14.71 8.91 -4.24
N PHE A 180 -15.14 7.71 -3.93
CA PHE A 180 -15.61 6.72 -4.91
C PHE A 180 -17.12 6.55 -4.89
N SER A 181 -17.87 7.49 -4.33
CA SER A 181 -19.36 7.46 -4.26
C SER A 181 -20.02 7.43 -5.65
N ARG A 182 -19.30 7.89 -6.70
CA ARG A 182 -19.75 7.75 -8.10
C ARG A 182 -19.92 6.29 -8.55
N TYR A 183 -19.22 5.36 -7.92
CA TYR A 183 -19.47 3.92 -8.04
C TYR A 183 -20.55 3.54 -7.01
N SER A 184 -21.78 4.06 -7.20
CA SER A 184 -22.87 3.92 -6.24
C SER A 184 -23.06 2.48 -5.79
N ASP A 185 -23.68 2.32 -4.63
CA ASP A 185 -24.02 0.99 -4.08
C ASP A 185 -24.74 0.13 -5.11
N ALA A 186 -25.67 0.73 -5.85
CA ALA A 186 -26.42 0.04 -6.89
C ALA A 186 -25.49 -0.45 -8.03
N LEU A 187 -24.56 0.36 -8.47
CA LEU A 187 -23.58 -0.04 -9.48
C LEU A 187 -22.64 -1.12 -8.96
N TRP A 188 -22.12 -0.95 -7.74
CA TRP A 188 -21.22 -1.93 -7.13
C TRP A 188 -21.91 -3.29 -6.95
N GLU A 189 -23.12 -3.32 -6.42
CA GLU A 189 -23.88 -4.57 -6.25
C GLU A 189 -24.27 -5.22 -7.60
N GLN A 190 -24.42 -4.45 -8.68
CA GLN A 190 -24.65 -4.96 -10.04
C GLN A 190 -23.39 -5.59 -10.65
N VAL A 191 -22.21 -5.04 -10.41
CA VAL A 191 -20.96 -5.50 -11.07
C VAL A 191 -20.18 -6.49 -10.21
N LYS A 192 -20.37 -6.49 -8.91
CA LYS A 192 -19.72 -7.38 -7.96
C LYS A 192 -20.01 -8.84 -8.32
N ASP A 193 -18.96 -9.65 -8.26
CA ASP A 193 -18.98 -11.07 -8.63
C ASP A 193 -19.35 -11.33 -10.12
N THR A 194 -19.29 -10.29 -10.98
CA THR A 194 -19.45 -10.40 -12.44
C THR A 194 -18.11 -10.22 -13.15
N GLU A 195 -18.09 -10.43 -14.48
CA GLU A 195 -16.91 -10.17 -15.33
C GLU A 195 -16.48 -8.68 -15.33
N HIS A 196 -17.39 -7.76 -15.03
CA HIS A 196 -17.12 -6.31 -14.98
C HIS A 196 -16.48 -5.85 -13.67
N GLU A 197 -16.53 -6.66 -12.62
CA GLU A 197 -15.96 -6.32 -11.32
C GLU A 197 -14.49 -5.91 -11.42
N HIS A 198 -13.69 -6.71 -12.12
CA HIS A 198 -12.26 -6.45 -12.26
C HIS A 198 -11.98 -5.10 -12.94
N THR A 199 -12.78 -4.71 -13.92
CA THR A 199 -12.64 -3.44 -14.64
C THR A 199 -12.87 -2.25 -13.70
N VAL A 200 -13.93 -2.29 -12.90
CA VAL A 200 -14.24 -1.24 -11.92
C VAL A 200 -13.15 -1.14 -10.86
N LEU A 201 -12.77 -2.28 -10.27
CA LEU A 201 -11.69 -2.32 -9.28
C LEU A 201 -10.36 -1.84 -9.85
N ARG A 202 -10.07 -2.13 -11.11
CA ARG A 202 -8.85 -1.68 -11.78
C ARG A 202 -8.86 -0.16 -11.95
N ALA A 203 -9.95 0.42 -12.45
CA ALA A 203 -10.10 1.87 -12.64
C ALA A 203 -9.88 2.64 -11.32
N ILE A 204 -10.51 2.20 -10.23
CA ILE A 204 -10.33 2.80 -8.90
C ILE A 204 -8.88 2.64 -8.41
N THR A 205 -8.29 1.48 -8.64
CA THR A 205 -6.89 1.25 -8.22
C THR A 205 -5.94 2.15 -8.99
N ASP A 206 -6.17 2.32 -10.30
CA ASP A 206 -5.33 3.18 -11.15
C ASP A 206 -5.43 4.64 -10.74
N GLU A 207 -6.62 5.11 -10.33
CA GLU A 207 -6.81 6.45 -9.77
C GLU A 207 -6.04 6.63 -8.45
N ILE A 208 -6.12 5.67 -7.52
CA ILE A 208 -5.33 5.67 -6.29
C ILE A 208 -3.83 5.74 -6.62
N MET A 209 -3.37 4.92 -7.56
CA MET A 209 -1.95 4.89 -7.93
C MET A 209 -1.50 6.15 -8.64
N HIS A 210 -2.35 6.77 -9.46
CA HIS A 210 -2.08 8.05 -10.11
C HIS A 210 -1.91 9.16 -9.07
N THR A 211 -2.84 9.25 -8.11
CA THR A 211 -2.73 10.21 -7.00
C THR A 211 -1.42 10.00 -6.21
N LEU A 212 -1.07 8.77 -5.90
CA LEU A 212 0.21 8.47 -5.21
C LEU A 212 1.42 8.84 -6.08
N MET A 213 1.35 8.67 -7.40
CA MET A 213 2.40 9.07 -8.34
C MET A 213 2.58 10.59 -8.31
N GLU A 214 1.52 11.36 -8.41
CA GLU A 214 1.57 12.83 -8.34
C GLU A 214 2.11 13.32 -7.00
N MET A 215 1.63 12.78 -5.88
CA MET A 215 2.07 13.16 -4.54
C MET A 215 3.53 12.81 -4.26
N THR A 216 4.03 11.71 -4.80
CA THR A 216 5.40 11.24 -4.55
C THR A 216 6.40 11.75 -5.57
N GLY A 217 5.96 12.18 -6.75
CA GLY A 217 6.82 12.51 -7.90
C GLY A 217 7.67 11.34 -8.41
N ARG A 218 7.29 10.10 -8.07
CA ARG A 218 8.05 8.90 -8.45
C ARG A 218 7.64 8.39 -9.83
N GLU A 219 8.62 7.87 -10.56
CA GLU A 219 8.37 7.16 -11.82
C GLU A 219 7.43 5.97 -11.58
N TYR A 220 6.37 5.89 -12.37
CA TYR A 220 5.43 4.76 -12.31
C TYR A 220 5.82 3.65 -13.27
N VAL A 221 5.76 2.42 -12.78
CA VAL A 221 6.03 1.21 -13.55
C VAL A 221 4.77 0.34 -13.61
N ASP A 222 4.18 0.17 -14.79
CA ASP A 222 2.97 -0.66 -14.99
C ASP A 222 3.27 -2.16 -14.95
N ARG A 223 3.94 -2.58 -13.88
CA ARG A 223 4.23 -3.98 -13.54
C ARG A 223 4.10 -4.17 -12.04
N TYR A 224 3.76 -5.36 -11.60
CA TYR A 224 3.74 -5.65 -10.17
C TYR A 224 5.15 -5.76 -9.60
N ALA A 225 5.42 -5.08 -8.50
CA ALA A 225 6.73 -5.13 -7.82
C ALA A 225 7.15 -6.56 -7.43
N SER A 226 6.18 -7.44 -7.16
CA SER A 226 6.45 -8.86 -6.86
C SER A 226 7.05 -9.62 -8.03
N ASP A 227 6.63 -9.29 -9.26
CA ASP A 227 7.07 -9.98 -10.47
C ASP A 227 8.45 -9.49 -10.89
N VAL A 228 8.65 -8.19 -10.71
CA VAL A 228 9.95 -7.54 -10.89
C VAL A 228 11.02 -8.15 -9.98
N LYS A 229 10.71 -8.42 -8.71
CA LYS A 229 11.63 -9.06 -7.75
C LYS A 229 11.99 -10.51 -8.08
N LYS A 230 11.16 -11.19 -8.86
CA LYS A 230 11.41 -12.57 -9.32
C LYS A 230 12.16 -12.62 -10.64
N ALA A 231 12.19 -11.52 -11.37
CA ALA A 231 12.87 -11.44 -12.66
C ALA A 231 14.39 -11.47 -12.49
N PRO A 232 15.14 -12.01 -13.46
CA PRO A 232 16.60 -11.96 -13.46
C PRO A 232 17.12 -10.53 -13.36
N ALA A 233 18.28 -10.36 -12.74
CA ALA A 233 18.95 -9.05 -12.67
C ALA A 233 19.15 -8.47 -14.09
N GLY A 234 18.71 -7.23 -14.31
CA GLY A 234 18.75 -6.58 -15.63
C GLY A 234 17.46 -6.64 -16.45
N ALA A 235 16.44 -7.37 -16.00
CA ALA A 235 15.15 -7.45 -16.71
C ALA A 235 14.29 -6.17 -16.61
N ILE A 236 14.76 -5.16 -15.88
CA ILE A 236 14.09 -3.87 -15.71
C ILE A 236 15.01 -2.80 -16.23
N PRO A 237 14.57 -1.93 -17.15
CA PRO A 237 15.35 -0.77 -17.54
C PRO A 237 15.65 0.10 -16.30
N PRO A 238 16.84 0.71 -16.23
CA PRO A 238 17.13 1.68 -15.17
C PRO A 238 16.12 2.82 -15.20
N ALA A 239 15.89 3.45 -14.04
CA ALA A 239 15.02 4.61 -13.93
C ALA A 239 15.44 5.68 -14.95
N GLY A 240 14.45 6.25 -15.66
CA GLY A 240 14.71 7.25 -16.72
C GLY A 240 15.07 6.71 -18.10
N ALA A 241 15.10 5.40 -18.32
CA ALA A 241 15.20 4.85 -19.67
C ALA A 241 13.85 5.03 -20.39
N ALA A 242 13.88 5.63 -21.58
CA ALA A 242 12.69 5.78 -22.41
C ALA A 242 12.01 4.42 -22.69
N PRO A 243 10.66 4.37 -22.80
CA PRO A 243 9.96 3.13 -23.16
C PRO A 243 10.54 2.59 -24.47
N ASN A 244 10.97 1.33 -24.45
CA ASN A 244 11.51 0.69 -25.63
C ASN A 244 10.33 0.40 -26.58
N ASP A 245 10.20 1.16 -27.69
CA ASP A 245 9.15 1.03 -28.70
C ASP A 245 9.05 -0.35 -29.38
N GLN A 246 9.93 -1.27 -29.04
CA GLN A 246 9.94 -2.61 -29.61
C GLN A 246 8.81 -3.53 -29.12
N ALA A 247 8.11 -3.20 -28.02
CA ALA A 247 6.96 -3.95 -27.56
C ALA A 247 5.67 -3.60 -28.32
N ALA A 248 5.60 -2.40 -28.95
CA ALA A 248 4.47 -1.96 -29.74
C ALA A 248 4.48 -2.58 -31.17
N ALA A 249 5.63 -3.01 -31.65
CA ALA A 249 5.76 -3.61 -32.99
C ALA A 249 5.38 -5.10 -33.04
N ALA A 250 5.51 -5.83 -31.92
CA ALA A 250 5.18 -7.25 -31.86
C ALA A 250 3.66 -7.54 -31.80
N GLY A 251 2.82 -6.54 -31.49
CA GLY A 251 1.36 -6.68 -31.42
C GLY A 251 0.63 -6.35 -32.74
N ARG A 252 1.34 -5.95 -33.82
CA ARG A 252 0.75 -5.56 -35.11
C ARG A 252 0.94 -6.58 -36.23
N ALA A 253 1.59 -7.68 -36.01
CA ALA A 253 1.76 -8.74 -37.00
C ALA A 253 0.80 -9.89 -36.69
N GLU A 254 -0.45 -9.80 -37.14
CA GLU A 254 -1.34 -10.86 -37.54
C GLU A 254 -2.79 -10.37 -37.60
N ALA A 255 -3.08 -9.57 -38.61
CA ALA A 255 -4.45 -9.46 -39.11
C ALA A 255 -4.51 -10.32 -40.40
N PRO A 256 -5.37 -11.34 -40.51
CA PRO A 256 -5.51 -12.11 -41.75
C PRO A 256 -6.12 -11.22 -42.83
N GLU A 257 -5.50 -11.25 -44.02
CA GLU A 257 -6.05 -10.59 -45.23
C GLU A 257 -7.43 -11.11 -45.57
N PRO A 258 -8.36 -10.27 -46.03
CA PRO A 258 -9.65 -10.72 -46.52
C PRO A 258 -9.46 -11.44 -47.84
N SER A 259 -9.77 -12.74 -47.87
CA SER A 259 -9.85 -13.57 -49.06
C SER A 259 -10.78 -12.98 -50.10
N SER A 260 -10.23 -12.45 -51.18
CA SER A 260 -10.95 -12.19 -52.42
C SER A 260 -11.29 -13.51 -53.14
N ARG A 261 -12.52 -13.89 -53.12
CA ARG A 261 -13.12 -14.75 -54.19
C ARG A 261 -14.43 -14.17 -54.67
N ILE A 262 -14.38 -13.84 -55.88
CA ILE A 262 -15.26 -13.76 -57.03
C ILE A 262 -16.70 -14.20 -56.70
#